data_c3520ad82b1512bb89105edcf7e86c80
#
_entry.id   c3520ad82b1512bb89105edcf7e86c80
#
_cell.length_a   1.000
_cell.length_b   1.000
_cell.length_c   1.000
_cell.angle_alpha   90.00
_cell.angle_beta   90.00
_cell.angle_gamma   90.00
#
_symmetry.space_group_name_H-M   'P 1'
#
loop_
_entity.id
_entity.type
_entity.pdbx_description
1 polymer ?
#
loop_
_entity_poly.entity_id
_entity_poly.type
_entity_poly.pdbx_seq_one_letter_code
_entity_poly.pdbx_strand_id
1 'polypeptide(L)'
;MHEAIAEHKTILLDDCINGIHPKTMEQLMKFYLGASYDSQLIIASQNFSNLDDELLRRDSLRFVMKNEHGESRVEQMNLGDLHKNQNLRMQIENSDKWGVRPTIKDMILEDAIRVYRNRMVHFDDSYFSELF
;
A
#
# COMPACT_ATOMS: atom_id res chain seq x y z
N MET A 1 14.12 17.22 -1.92
CA MET A 1 14.50 16.56 -0.64
C MET A 1 15.67 17.27 0.03
N HIS A 2 16.82 17.49 -0.61
CA HIS A 2 18.01 18.16 -0.03
C HIS A 2 17.66 19.55 0.54
N GLU A 3 17.01 20.41 -0.22
CA GLU A 3 16.59 21.74 0.22
C GLU A 3 15.63 21.70 1.42
N ALA A 4 14.66 20.78 1.38
CA ALA A 4 13.70 20.64 2.48
C ALA A 4 14.36 20.17 3.78
N ILE A 5 15.42 19.34 3.71
CA ILE A 5 16.22 18.96 4.88
C ILE A 5 17.00 20.14 5.41
N ALA A 6 17.67 20.91 4.53
CA ALA A 6 18.45 22.08 4.91
C ALA A 6 17.60 23.19 5.53
N GLU A 7 16.34 23.30 5.17
CA GLU A 7 15.39 24.28 5.66
C GLU A 7 14.45 23.76 6.76
N HIS A 8 14.73 22.58 7.31
CA HIS A 8 13.96 21.97 8.42
C HIS A 8 12.46 21.79 8.12
N LYS A 9 12.13 21.53 6.85
CA LYS A 9 10.74 21.41 6.39
C LYS A 9 10.17 20.01 6.55
N THR A 10 8.86 19.92 6.68
CA THR A 10 8.13 18.66 6.57
C THR A 10 7.96 18.29 5.09
N ILE A 11 8.34 17.07 4.75
CA ILE A 11 8.19 16.49 3.41
C ILE A 11 7.01 15.51 3.45
N LEU A 12 6.06 15.72 2.56
CA LEU A 12 4.91 14.82 2.36
C LEU A 12 5.07 14.09 1.02
N LEU A 13 5.09 12.78 1.05
CA LEU A 13 5.13 11.92 -0.15
C LEU A 13 3.87 11.06 -0.17
N ASP A 14 2.98 11.33 -1.12
CA ASP A 14 1.74 10.57 -1.29
C ASP A 14 1.83 9.73 -2.57
N ASP A 15 1.68 8.42 -2.41
CA ASP A 15 1.64 7.38 -3.46
C ASP A 15 2.76 7.45 -4.53
N CYS A 16 3.75 8.31 -4.36
CA CYS A 16 4.86 8.50 -5.29
C CYS A 16 5.84 7.32 -5.33
N ILE A 17 5.74 6.39 -4.35
CA ILE A 17 6.62 5.23 -4.21
C ILE A 17 6.35 4.18 -5.30
N ASN A 18 5.14 4.13 -5.86
CA ASN A 18 4.74 3.08 -6.80
C ASN A 18 5.53 3.12 -8.13
N GLY A 19 6.11 4.27 -8.50
CA GLY A 19 6.93 4.43 -9.70
C GLY A 19 8.44 4.33 -9.46
N ILE A 20 8.89 4.16 -8.22
CA ILE A 20 10.30 4.15 -7.86
C ILE A 20 10.76 2.71 -7.58
N HIS A 21 11.89 2.33 -8.15
CA HIS A 21 12.47 1.03 -7.86
C HIS A 21 12.76 0.89 -6.36
N PRO A 22 12.43 -0.25 -5.69
CA PRO A 22 12.58 -0.43 -4.24
C PRO A 22 13.97 -0.08 -3.71
N LYS A 23 15.03 -0.45 -4.45
CA LYS A 23 16.40 -0.14 -4.07
C LYS A 23 16.71 1.36 -4.08
N THR A 24 16.14 2.10 -5.00
CA THR A 24 16.28 3.57 -5.07
C THR A 24 15.57 4.21 -3.88
N MET A 25 14.39 3.72 -3.53
CA MET A 25 13.65 4.21 -2.37
C MET A 25 14.39 3.93 -1.06
N GLU A 26 14.95 2.74 -0.91
CA GLU A 26 15.81 2.40 0.24
C GLU A 26 16.99 3.40 0.38
N GLN A 27 17.66 3.74 -0.72
CA GLN A 27 18.75 4.70 -0.71
C GLN A 27 18.30 6.12 -0.36
N LEU A 28 17.15 6.56 -0.87
CA LEU A 28 16.55 7.85 -0.53
C LEU A 28 16.20 7.93 0.95
N MET A 29 15.66 6.87 1.51
CA MET A 29 15.35 6.80 2.94
C MET A 29 16.61 6.81 3.80
N LYS A 30 17.63 6.05 3.44
CA LYS A 30 18.94 6.06 4.12
C LYS A 30 19.56 7.46 4.09
N PHE A 31 19.51 8.12 2.94
CA PHE A 31 20.00 9.50 2.81
C PHE A 31 19.21 10.45 3.73
N TYR A 32 17.87 10.37 3.71
CA TYR A 32 17.04 11.21 4.56
C TYR A 32 17.35 10.97 6.05
N LEU A 33 17.37 9.73 6.50
CA LEU A 33 17.65 9.37 7.90
C LEU A 33 19.04 9.77 8.36
N GLY A 34 20.03 9.76 7.47
CA GLY A 34 21.40 10.15 7.77
C GLY A 34 21.66 11.66 7.74
N ALA A 35 20.88 12.40 6.95
CA ALA A 35 21.07 13.84 6.75
C ALA A 35 20.12 14.73 7.53
N SER A 36 18.98 14.16 8.00
CA SER A 36 17.93 14.91 8.66
C SER A 36 18.13 14.94 10.19
N TYR A 37 18.09 16.15 10.75
CA TYR A 37 18.14 16.36 12.21
C TYR A 37 16.75 16.66 12.78
N ASP A 38 16.04 17.62 12.20
CA ASP A 38 14.79 18.17 12.70
C ASP A 38 13.75 18.42 11.59
N SER A 39 13.96 17.85 10.42
CA SER A 39 12.93 17.77 9.39
C SER A 39 12.07 16.52 9.58
N GLN A 40 10.84 16.56 9.07
CA GLN A 40 9.91 15.43 9.13
C GLN A 40 9.62 14.89 7.73
N LEU A 41 9.60 13.55 7.60
CA LEU A 41 9.18 12.86 6.38
C LEU A 41 7.93 12.02 6.70
N ILE A 42 6.86 12.30 5.97
CA ILE A 42 5.61 11.54 6.04
C ILE A 42 5.40 10.90 4.66
N ILE A 43 5.26 9.59 4.66
CA ILE A 43 5.06 8.81 3.42
C ILE A 43 3.75 8.06 3.53
N ALA A 44 2.83 8.30 2.60
CA ALA A 44 1.65 7.48 2.40
C ALA A 44 1.87 6.52 1.23
N SER A 45 1.63 5.22 1.44
CA SER A 45 1.82 4.21 0.41
C SER A 45 0.97 2.97 0.69
N GLN A 46 0.56 2.31 -0.36
CA GLN A 46 -0.04 0.98 -0.34
C GLN A 46 1.01 -0.12 -0.60
N ASN A 47 2.24 0.27 -0.93
CA ASN A 47 3.32 -0.66 -1.24
C ASN A 47 4.19 -0.92 0.00
N PHE A 48 4.18 -2.15 0.49
CA PHE A 48 4.92 -2.60 1.67
C PHE A 48 6.32 -3.15 1.35
N SER A 49 6.75 -3.14 0.08
CA SER A 49 8.04 -3.70 -0.32
C SER A 49 9.25 -2.98 0.30
N ASN A 50 9.03 -1.74 0.76
CA ASN A 50 10.07 -0.92 1.39
C ASN A 50 10.01 -0.93 2.93
N LEU A 51 9.14 -1.75 3.52
CA LEU A 51 9.10 -1.92 4.97
C LEU A 51 10.23 -2.84 5.40
N ASP A 52 11.31 -2.22 5.86
CA ASP A 52 12.47 -2.88 6.41
C ASP A 52 12.67 -2.46 7.86
N ASP A 53 12.79 -3.45 8.77
CA ASP A 53 13.03 -3.24 10.19
C ASP A 53 14.36 -2.52 10.47
N GLU A 54 15.31 -2.58 9.54
CA GLU A 54 16.57 -1.87 9.65
C GLU A 54 16.46 -0.37 9.33
N LEU A 55 15.47 0.00 8.49
CA LEU A 55 15.28 1.38 8.04
C LEU A 55 14.20 2.11 8.82
N LEU A 56 13.14 1.40 9.20
CA LEU A 56 11.96 2.01 9.78
C LEU A 56 11.73 1.52 11.21
N ARG A 57 11.55 2.46 12.10
CA ARG A 57 11.10 2.16 13.46
C ARG A 57 9.63 1.75 13.40
N ARG A 58 9.28 0.66 14.07
CA ARG A 58 7.91 0.15 14.13
C ARG A 58 6.92 1.17 14.72
N ASP A 59 7.38 1.99 15.65
CA ASP A 59 6.57 3.05 16.27
C ASP A 59 6.32 4.25 15.34
N SER A 60 7.02 4.35 14.20
CA SER A 60 6.75 5.36 13.17
C SER A 60 5.63 4.96 12.21
N LEU A 61 5.20 3.69 12.21
CA LEU A 61 4.17 3.20 11.31
C LEU A 61 2.77 3.58 11.79
N ARG A 62 1.95 3.97 10.81
CA ARG A 62 0.53 4.29 10.99
C ARG A 62 -0.26 3.54 9.94
N PHE A 63 -1.33 2.86 10.36
CA PHE A 63 -2.25 2.17 9.47
C PHE A 63 -3.53 2.98 9.35
N VAL A 64 -3.89 3.30 8.12
CA VAL A 64 -5.18 3.93 7.81
C VAL A 64 -6.14 2.81 7.44
N MET A 65 -7.13 2.57 8.28
CA MET A 65 -8.12 1.52 8.07
C MET A 65 -9.48 2.14 7.81
N LYS A 66 -10.27 1.49 6.96
CA LYS A 66 -11.64 1.89 6.64
C LYS A 66 -12.61 0.81 7.14
N ASN A 67 -13.64 1.23 7.87
CA ASN A 67 -14.67 0.32 8.34
C ASN A 67 -15.76 0.08 7.26
N GLU A 68 -16.71 -0.80 7.55
CA GLU A 68 -17.83 -1.15 6.64
C GLU A 68 -18.74 0.05 6.34
N HIS A 69 -18.76 1.05 7.21
CA HIS A 69 -19.55 2.29 7.04
C HIS A 69 -18.79 3.38 6.26
N GLY A 70 -17.56 3.09 5.84
CA GLY A 70 -16.74 4.03 5.08
C GLY A 70 -15.95 5.03 5.93
N GLU A 71 -16.00 4.91 7.26
CA GLU A 71 -15.24 5.77 8.16
C GLU A 71 -13.77 5.33 8.21
N SER A 72 -12.86 6.28 8.16
CA SER A 72 -11.42 6.02 8.25
C SER A 72 -10.90 6.27 9.66
N ARG A 73 -10.03 5.37 10.13
CA ARG A 73 -9.31 5.54 11.39
C ARG A 73 -7.83 5.29 11.19
N VAL A 74 -7.01 5.97 11.99
CA VAL A 74 -5.56 5.81 12.00
C VAL A 74 -5.16 5.06 13.27
N GLU A 75 -4.46 3.95 13.13
CA GLU A 75 -3.92 3.17 14.24
C GLU A 75 -2.40 3.12 14.20
N GLN A 76 -1.80 3.23 15.37
CA GLN A 76 -0.37 3.01 15.54
C GLN A 76 -0.11 1.52 15.79
N MET A 77 0.95 1.00 15.21
CA MET A 77 1.38 -0.36 15.47
C MET A 77 1.81 -0.52 16.93
N ASN A 78 1.16 -1.42 17.68
CA ASN A 78 1.57 -1.77 19.02
C ASN A 78 2.69 -2.82 18.95
N LEU A 79 3.82 -2.52 19.59
CA LEU A 79 4.99 -3.40 19.65
C LEU A 79 4.72 -4.76 20.32
N GLY A 80 3.67 -4.85 21.15
CA GLY A 80 3.26 -6.08 21.83
C GLY A 80 2.61 -7.14 20.93
N ASP A 81 2.06 -6.70 19.81
CA ASP A 81 1.33 -7.57 18.86
C ASP A 81 2.28 -8.26 17.85
N LEU A 82 3.56 -7.95 17.90
CA LEU A 82 4.55 -8.39 16.93
C LEU A 82 5.56 -9.37 17.55
N HIS A 83 5.73 -10.50 16.92
CA HIS A 83 6.81 -11.41 17.25
C HIS A 83 8.16 -10.77 16.89
N LYS A 84 9.04 -10.58 17.88
CA LYS A 84 10.34 -9.91 17.74
C LYS A 84 11.26 -10.51 16.66
N ASN A 85 11.04 -11.76 16.29
CA ASN A 85 11.90 -12.52 15.37
C ASN A 85 11.33 -12.66 13.96
N GLN A 86 10.21 -12.00 13.64
CA GLN A 86 9.62 -12.08 12.31
C GLN A 86 9.81 -10.76 11.56
N ASN A 87 10.04 -10.87 10.25
CA ASN A 87 10.13 -9.72 9.36
C ASN A 87 8.82 -8.91 9.40
N LEU A 88 8.94 -7.61 9.61
CA LEU A 88 7.82 -6.66 9.72
C LEU A 88 6.85 -6.76 8.56
N ARG A 89 7.38 -6.80 7.33
CA ARG A 89 6.60 -6.93 6.12
C ARG A 89 5.70 -8.18 6.13
N MET A 90 6.27 -9.34 6.45
CA MET A 90 5.52 -10.60 6.51
C MET A 90 4.43 -10.57 7.57
N GLN A 91 4.68 -9.92 8.70
CA GLN A 91 3.69 -9.80 9.76
C GLN A 91 2.51 -8.92 9.33
N ILE A 92 2.78 -7.82 8.64
CA ILE A 92 1.73 -6.94 8.12
C ILE A 92 0.94 -7.64 7.01
N GLU A 93 1.63 -8.23 6.03
CA GLU A 93 1.00 -8.93 4.90
C GLU A 93 0.11 -10.10 5.33
N ASN A 94 0.46 -10.78 6.43
CA ASN A 94 -0.28 -11.94 6.95
C ASN A 94 -1.30 -11.56 8.04
N SER A 95 -1.38 -10.31 8.43
CA SER A 95 -2.27 -9.87 9.50
C SER A 95 -3.66 -9.52 8.96
N ASP A 96 -4.68 -10.20 9.47
CA ASP A 96 -6.08 -9.81 9.23
C ASP A 96 -6.44 -8.50 9.95
N LYS A 97 -5.69 -8.15 11.00
CA LYS A 97 -5.96 -6.97 11.85
C LYS A 97 -5.72 -5.65 11.11
N TRP A 98 -4.73 -5.61 10.22
CA TRP A 98 -4.29 -4.36 9.61
C TRP A 98 -4.99 -4.03 8.29
N GLY A 99 -5.95 -4.87 7.86
CA GLY A 99 -6.77 -4.60 6.67
C GLY A 99 -5.97 -4.43 5.36
N VAL A 100 -4.76 -5.00 5.34
CA VAL A 100 -3.81 -4.83 4.23
C VAL A 100 -4.21 -5.64 3.00
N ARG A 101 -4.98 -6.70 3.19
CA ARG A 101 -5.48 -7.52 2.08
C ARG A 101 -6.84 -7.01 1.61
N PRO A 102 -6.97 -6.59 0.36
CA PRO A 102 -8.29 -6.32 -0.20
C PRO A 102 -9.07 -7.65 -0.21
N THR A 103 -10.14 -7.71 0.55
CA THR A 103 -11.05 -8.85 0.53
C THR A 103 -12.02 -8.66 -0.63
N ILE A 104 -11.68 -9.25 -1.77
CA ILE A 104 -12.67 -9.44 -2.84
C ILE A 104 -13.48 -10.66 -2.43
N LYS A 105 -14.77 -10.47 -2.16
CA LYS A 105 -15.67 -11.62 -1.91
C LYS A 105 -15.70 -12.43 -3.20
N ASP A 106 -15.27 -13.69 -3.14
CA ASP A 106 -15.20 -14.60 -4.30
C ASP A 106 -16.52 -14.63 -5.08
N MET A 107 -17.65 -14.57 -4.37
CA MET A 107 -18.99 -14.52 -4.95
C MET A 107 -19.21 -13.29 -5.86
N ILE A 108 -18.63 -12.13 -5.53
CA ILE A 108 -18.75 -10.91 -6.36
C ILE A 108 -17.90 -11.05 -7.63
N LEU A 109 -16.74 -11.66 -7.50
CA LEU A 109 -15.85 -11.90 -8.64
C LEU A 109 -16.46 -12.92 -9.62
N GLU A 110 -17.03 -14.02 -9.11
CA GLU A 110 -17.71 -15.02 -9.93
C GLU A 110 -18.93 -14.44 -10.66
N ASP A 111 -19.75 -13.65 -9.98
CA ASP A 111 -20.90 -12.97 -10.60
C ASP A 111 -20.47 -11.96 -11.67
N ALA A 112 -19.41 -11.19 -11.42
CA ALA A 112 -18.86 -10.28 -12.40
C ALA A 112 -18.34 -11.02 -13.65
N ILE A 113 -17.62 -12.12 -13.47
CA ILE A 113 -17.13 -12.97 -14.56
C ILE A 113 -18.30 -13.56 -15.34
N ARG A 114 -19.35 -14.03 -14.66
CA ARG A 114 -20.55 -14.59 -15.31
C ARG A 114 -21.27 -13.56 -16.17
N VAL A 115 -21.47 -12.33 -15.63
CA VAL A 115 -22.08 -11.22 -16.37
C VAL A 115 -21.24 -10.83 -17.58
N TYR A 116 -19.93 -10.80 -17.45
CA TYR A 116 -19.02 -10.46 -18.55
C TYR A 116 -19.05 -11.53 -19.64
N ARG A 117 -18.99 -12.81 -19.30
CA ARG A 117 -19.08 -13.93 -20.25
C ARG A 117 -20.42 -13.91 -21.00
N ASN A 118 -21.53 -13.69 -20.33
CA ASN A 118 -22.84 -13.63 -20.96
C ASN A 118 -22.96 -12.45 -21.96
N ARG A 119 -22.30 -11.31 -21.67
CA ARG A 119 -22.23 -10.18 -22.60
C ARG A 119 -21.39 -10.51 -23.84
N MET A 120 -20.29 -11.22 -23.68
CA MET A 120 -19.41 -11.59 -24.80
C MET A 120 -20.08 -12.59 -25.74
N VAL A 121 -20.86 -13.55 -25.20
CA VAL A 121 -21.61 -14.51 -26.04
C VAL A 121 -22.64 -13.80 -26.91
N HIS A 122 -23.32 -12.76 -26.41
CA HIS A 122 -24.26 -11.96 -27.22
C HIS A 122 -23.58 -11.05 -28.27
N PHE A 123 -22.30 -10.72 -28.09
CA PHE A 123 -21.56 -9.90 -29.07
C PHE A 123 -21.11 -10.72 -30.30
N ASP A 124 -20.85 -12.02 -30.13
CA ASP A 124 -20.36 -12.88 -31.20
C ASP A 124 -21.44 -13.26 -32.20
N ASP A 125 -22.68 -13.45 -31.74
CA ASP A 125 -23.78 -13.85 -32.61
C ASP A 125 -24.34 -12.73 -33.50
N SER A 126 -24.19 -11.46 -33.11
CA SER A 126 -24.71 -10.33 -33.88
C SER A 126 -23.72 -9.81 -34.95
N TYR A 127 -22.42 -9.97 -34.72
CA TYR A 127 -21.40 -9.48 -35.67
C TYR A 127 -21.20 -10.40 -36.88
N PHE A 128 -21.48 -11.70 -36.74
CA PHE A 128 -21.35 -12.64 -37.83
C PHE A 128 -22.61 -12.73 -38.72
N SER A 129 -23.77 -12.29 -38.26
CA SER A 129 -24.99 -12.30 -39.05
C SER A 129 -25.13 -11.12 -40.00
N GLU A 130 -24.32 -10.07 -39.88
CA GLU A 130 -24.31 -8.91 -40.81
C GLU A 130 -23.23 -9.00 -41.90
N LEU A 131 -22.37 -10.02 -41.88
CA LEU A 131 -21.27 -10.17 -42.83
C LEU A 131 -21.50 -11.27 -43.91
N PHE A 132 -22.65 -11.94 -43.88
CA PHE A 132 -23.08 -12.92 -44.87
C PHE A 132 -24.58 -12.79 -45.16
#